data_b295b7c5c9a8e373a5347a84e82fb777
#
_entry.id   b295b7c5c9a8e373a5347a84e82fb777
#
_cell.length_a   1.000
_cell.length_b   1.000
_cell.length_c   1.000
_cell.angle_alpha   90.00
_cell.angle_beta   90.00
_cell.angle_gamma   90.00
#
_symmetry.space_group_name_H-M   'P 1'
#
loop_
_entity.id
_entity.type
_entity.pdbx_description
1 polymer ?
#
loop_
_entity_poly.entity_id
_entity_poly.type
_entity_poly.pdbx_seq_one_letter_code
_entity_poly.pdbx_strand_id
1 'polypeptide(L)'
;AVVKKAGTLVKRGGKSAFEALIEVMGFEVRAAGLPEAIPGEGPLVVIANHPFGGADAVVLPALVLRVRPDVKVLGNNEALAIPGMDRHVIPLEIMGGRDAVRRNAGMLREALAHVRSGGVLVVFPAGAVVHWQWS
;
A
#
# COMPACT_ATOMS: atom_id res chain seq x y z
N ALA A 1 1.23 -20.48 0.09
CA ALA A 1 -0.12 -20.72 0.63
C ALA A 1 -0.94 -19.44 0.74
N VAL A 2 -0.47 -18.43 1.48
CA VAL A 2 -1.20 -17.15 1.65
C VAL A 2 -1.40 -16.41 0.32
N VAL A 3 -0.36 -16.25 -0.46
CA VAL A 3 -0.39 -15.56 -1.77
C VAL A 3 -1.37 -16.25 -2.73
N LYS A 4 -1.35 -17.56 -2.80
CA LYS A 4 -2.24 -18.34 -3.66
C LYS A 4 -3.71 -18.19 -3.25
N LYS A 5 -4.00 -18.27 -1.93
CA LYS A 5 -5.36 -18.09 -1.40
C LYS A 5 -5.86 -16.65 -1.66
N ALA A 6 -5.05 -15.65 -1.39
CA ALA A 6 -5.39 -14.26 -1.66
C ALA A 6 -5.67 -14.04 -3.16
N GLY A 7 -4.81 -14.55 -4.04
CA GLY A 7 -5.03 -14.48 -5.48
C GLY A 7 -6.32 -15.13 -5.95
N THR A 8 -6.74 -16.23 -5.31
CA THR A 8 -8.02 -16.86 -5.62
C THR A 8 -9.20 -15.97 -5.22
N LEU A 9 -9.13 -15.32 -4.07
CA LEU A 9 -10.19 -14.40 -3.62
C LEU A 9 -10.30 -13.17 -4.51
N VAL A 10 -9.17 -12.61 -4.96
CA VAL A 10 -9.15 -11.49 -5.91
C VAL A 10 -9.82 -11.86 -7.22
N LYS A 11 -9.53 -13.06 -7.75
CA LYS A 11 -10.12 -13.54 -9.00
C LYS A 11 -11.61 -13.83 -8.92
N ARG A 12 -12.10 -14.27 -7.75
CA ARG A 12 -13.50 -14.68 -7.56
C ARG A 12 -14.48 -13.53 -7.42
N GLY A 13 -14.00 -12.34 -7.16
CA GLY A 13 -14.87 -11.21 -7.30
C GLY A 13 -14.76 -10.07 -6.30
N GLY A 14 -14.36 -8.93 -6.78
CA GLY A 14 -14.62 -7.63 -6.19
C GLY A 14 -13.75 -7.21 -5.02
N LYS A 15 -12.94 -8.09 -4.45
CA LYS A 15 -12.02 -7.73 -3.37
C LYS A 15 -10.69 -7.24 -3.92
N SER A 16 -10.16 -6.19 -3.32
CA SER A 16 -8.78 -5.78 -3.55
C SER A 16 -7.80 -6.84 -3.02
N ALA A 17 -6.56 -6.82 -3.50
CA ALA A 17 -5.52 -7.71 -2.98
C ALA A 17 -5.29 -7.49 -1.46
N PHE A 18 -5.43 -6.26 -0.99
CA PHE A 18 -5.32 -5.92 0.43
C PHE A 18 -6.43 -6.55 1.27
N GLU A 19 -7.69 -6.46 0.84
CA GLU A 19 -8.81 -7.10 1.54
C GLU A 19 -8.70 -8.62 1.53
N ALA A 20 -8.27 -9.20 0.41
CA ALA A 20 -8.04 -10.63 0.31
C ALA A 20 -6.95 -11.10 1.29
N LEU A 21 -5.88 -10.32 1.47
CA LEU A 21 -4.84 -10.61 2.46
C LEU A 21 -5.35 -10.53 3.89
N ILE A 22 -6.13 -9.51 4.23
CA ILE A 22 -6.75 -9.37 5.56
C ILE A 22 -7.55 -10.62 5.88
N GLU A 23 -8.37 -11.08 4.96
CA GLU A 23 -9.21 -12.27 5.15
C GLU A 23 -8.38 -13.54 5.31
N VAL A 24 -7.41 -13.76 4.45
CA VAL A 24 -6.56 -14.97 4.48
C VAL A 24 -5.68 -15.02 5.72
N MET A 25 -5.19 -13.87 6.18
CA MET A 25 -4.35 -13.76 7.37
C MET A 25 -5.18 -13.73 8.68
N GLY A 26 -6.49 -13.61 8.58
CA GLY A 26 -7.39 -13.60 9.72
C GLY A 26 -7.28 -12.35 10.59
N PHE A 27 -6.92 -11.21 10.00
CA PHE A 27 -6.84 -9.96 10.75
C PHE A 27 -8.24 -9.43 11.11
N GLU A 28 -8.44 -9.12 12.37
CA GLU A 28 -9.55 -8.30 12.80
C GLU A 28 -9.13 -6.83 12.77
N VAL A 29 -9.78 -6.04 11.91
CA VAL A 29 -9.46 -4.63 11.72
C VAL A 29 -10.49 -3.76 12.42
N ARG A 30 -10.01 -2.94 13.34
CA ARG A 30 -10.82 -1.92 14.02
C ARG A 30 -10.23 -0.55 13.72
N ALA A 31 -11.04 0.31 13.12
CA ALA A 31 -10.64 1.67 12.79
C ALA A 31 -11.68 2.66 13.31
N ALA A 32 -11.22 3.77 13.83
CA ALA A 32 -12.07 4.87 14.27
C ALA A 32 -11.72 6.13 13.49
N GLY A 33 -12.74 6.78 12.93
CA GLY A 33 -12.60 8.06 12.24
C GLY A 33 -11.99 8.01 10.83
N LEU A 34 -11.50 6.85 10.39
CA LEU A 34 -10.78 6.78 9.11
C LEU A 34 -11.67 6.95 7.88
N PRO A 35 -12.81 6.25 7.72
CA PRO A 35 -13.62 6.48 6.52
C PRO A 35 -14.10 7.92 6.40
N GLU A 36 -14.48 8.53 7.52
CA GLU A 36 -15.01 9.88 7.58
C GLU A 36 -13.94 10.97 7.33
N ALA A 37 -12.69 10.69 7.71
CA ALA A 37 -11.57 11.61 7.53
C ALA A 37 -11.03 11.65 6.10
N ILE A 38 -11.40 10.69 5.25
CA ILE A 38 -10.89 10.59 3.88
C ILE A 38 -11.80 11.37 2.92
N PRO A 39 -11.30 12.43 2.25
CA PRO A 39 -12.07 13.13 1.22
C PRO A 39 -12.47 12.17 0.08
N GLY A 40 -13.73 12.26 -0.36
CA GLY A 40 -14.27 11.41 -1.42
C GLY A 40 -13.63 11.64 -2.80
N GLU A 41 -13.00 12.79 -3.00
CA GLU A 41 -12.34 13.17 -4.25
C GLU A 41 -11.19 14.15 -4.01
N GLY A 42 -10.39 14.37 -5.03
CA GLY A 42 -9.25 15.28 -5.00
C GLY A 42 -7.94 14.64 -4.53
N PRO A 43 -6.83 15.33 -4.72
CA PRO A 43 -5.52 14.82 -4.36
C PRO A 43 -5.39 14.61 -2.86
N LEU A 44 -4.83 13.46 -2.47
CA LEU A 44 -4.63 13.11 -1.06
C LEU A 44 -3.35 12.32 -0.91
N VAL A 45 -2.55 12.68 0.09
CA VAL A 45 -1.42 11.86 0.55
C VAL A 45 -1.71 11.40 1.96
N VAL A 46 -1.74 10.08 2.16
CA VAL A 46 -1.90 9.43 3.46
C VAL A 46 -0.53 8.98 3.93
N ILE A 47 -0.09 9.50 5.06
CA ILE A 47 1.21 9.18 5.64
C ILE A 47 0.99 8.45 6.95
N ALA A 48 1.66 7.33 7.13
CA ALA A 48 1.58 6.55 8.36
C ALA A 48 2.94 5.99 8.75
N ASN A 49 3.13 5.77 10.03
CA ASN A 49 4.24 4.95 10.52
C ASN A 49 3.99 3.47 10.21
N HIS A 50 5.04 2.66 10.34
CA HIS A 50 5.03 1.27 9.89
C HIS A 50 5.58 0.32 10.99
N PRO A 51 5.02 0.37 12.21
CA PRO A 51 5.56 -0.35 13.36
C PRO A 51 5.42 -1.88 13.24
N PHE A 52 4.38 -2.38 12.61
CA PHE A 52 4.09 -3.81 12.47
C PHE A 52 4.45 -4.39 11.09
N GLY A 53 5.16 -3.63 10.27
CA GLY A 53 5.63 -4.10 8.98
C GLY A 53 4.50 -4.41 7.99
N GLY A 54 4.42 -5.66 7.53
CA GLY A 54 3.46 -6.08 6.51
C GLY A 54 1.99 -5.86 6.86
N ALA A 55 1.64 -5.93 8.15
CA ALA A 55 0.25 -5.71 8.58
C ALA A 55 -0.23 -4.28 8.29
N ASP A 56 0.58 -3.28 8.62
CA ASP A 56 0.26 -1.88 8.35
C ASP A 56 0.11 -1.61 6.85
N ALA A 57 1.03 -2.16 6.07
CA ALA A 57 1.05 -2.02 4.62
C ALA A 57 -0.15 -2.67 3.92
N VAL A 58 -0.86 -3.57 4.59
CA VAL A 58 -2.06 -4.22 4.08
C VAL A 58 -3.32 -3.54 4.58
N VAL A 59 -3.40 -3.26 5.88
CA VAL A 59 -4.61 -2.76 6.53
C VAL A 59 -4.95 -1.33 6.12
N LEU A 60 -3.99 -0.42 6.15
CA LEU A 60 -4.25 0.98 5.83
C LEU A 60 -4.74 1.19 4.39
N PRO A 61 -4.08 0.63 3.36
CA PRO A 61 -4.61 0.74 2.00
C PRO A 61 -6.00 0.13 1.83
N ALA A 62 -6.29 -0.99 2.49
CA ALA A 62 -7.62 -1.60 2.45
C ALA A 62 -8.70 -0.67 2.99
N LEU A 63 -8.43 0.02 4.08
CA LEU A 63 -9.35 1.00 4.68
C LEU A 63 -9.58 2.20 3.75
N VAL A 64 -8.53 2.72 3.14
CA VAL A 64 -8.63 3.86 2.21
C VAL A 64 -9.39 3.46 0.94
N LEU A 65 -9.19 2.25 0.45
CA LEU A 65 -9.89 1.70 -0.72
C LEU A 65 -11.40 1.56 -0.51
N ARG A 66 -11.89 1.49 0.72
CA ARG A 66 -13.34 1.51 1.01
C ARG A 66 -14.00 2.83 0.64
N VAL A 67 -13.24 3.92 0.62
CA VAL A 67 -13.72 5.27 0.29
C VAL A 67 -13.29 5.69 -1.10
N ARG A 68 -12.07 5.36 -1.50
CA ARG A 68 -11.42 5.82 -2.73
C ARG A 68 -10.88 4.64 -3.54
N PRO A 69 -11.35 4.43 -4.78
CA PRO A 69 -10.82 3.38 -5.65
C PRO A 69 -9.45 3.73 -6.27
N ASP A 70 -9.09 4.99 -6.30
CA ASP A 70 -7.90 5.56 -6.94
C ASP A 70 -6.65 5.58 -6.03
N VAL A 71 -6.52 4.57 -5.17
CA VAL A 71 -5.40 4.44 -4.23
C VAL A 71 -4.18 3.83 -4.91
N LYS A 72 -3.04 4.50 -4.76
CA LYS A 72 -1.71 3.94 -5.02
C LYS A 72 -0.90 3.94 -3.72
N VAL A 73 -0.04 2.95 -3.57
CA VAL A 73 0.84 2.78 -2.40
C VAL A 73 2.28 2.72 -2.88
N LEU A 74 3.14 3.56 -2.33
CA LEU A 74 4.58 3.37 -2.49
C LEU A 74 5.02 2.18 -1.63
N GLY A 75 5.48 1.13 -2.25
CA GLY A 75 5.81 -0.11 -1.56
C GLY A 75 6.99 -0.84 -2.16
N ASN A 76 7.47 -1.84 -1.44
CA ASN A 76 8.52 -2.72 -1.92
C ASN A 76 8.06 -3.47 -3.17
N ASN A 77 8.93 -3.59 -4.17
CA ASN A 77 8.67 -4.31 -5.40
C ASN A 77 8.29 -5.79 -5.18
N GLU A 78 8.70 -6.39 -4.08
CA GLU A 78 8.29 -7.76 -3.70
C GLU A 78 6.77 -7.91 -3.54
N ALA A 79 6.07 -6.84 -3.23
CA ALA A 79 4.61 -6.86 -3.13
C ALA A 79 3.92 -7.23 -4.45
N LEU A 80 4.56 -6.99 -5.59
CA LEU A 80 4.04 -7.35 -6.92
C LEU A 80 3.90 -8.87 -7.14
N ALA A 81 4.54 -9.68 -6.31
CA ALA A 81 4.34 -11.14 -6.34
C ALA A 81 2.92 -11.56 -5.92
N ILE A 82 2.19 -10.68 -5.24
CA ILE A 82 0.81 -10.93 -4.83
C ILE A 82 -0.14 -10.53 -5.95
N PRO A 83 -0.97 -11.45 -6.47
CA PRO A 83 -1.90 -11.13 -7.55
C PRO A 83 -2.84 -9.98 -7.21
N GLY A 84 -2.95 -9.01 -8.11
CA GLY A 84 -3.79 -7.83 -7.95
C GLY A 84 -3.11 -6.64 -7.27
N MET A 85 -1.90 -6.80 -6.71
CA MET A 85 -1.13 -5.70 -6.11
C MET A 85 -0.62 -4.71 -7.16
N ASP A 86 -0.36 -5.16 -8.38
CA ASP A 86 0.08 -4.34 -9.50
C ASP A 86 -0.86 -3.17 -9.81
N ARG A 87 -2.14 -3.30 -9.47
CA ARG A 87 -3.14 -2.23 -9.63
C ARG A 87 -2.94 -1.07 -8.68
N HIS A 88 -2.33 -1.30 -7.53
CA HIS A 88 -2.26 -0.34 -6.42
C HIS A 88 -0.86 0.00 -5.97
N VAL A 89 0.13 -0.85 -6.24
CA VAL A 89 1.50 -0.64 -5.77
C VAL A 89 2.33 0.05 -6.84
N ILE A 90 2.95 1.18 -6.45
CA ILE A 90 4.05 1.79 -7.18
C ILE A 90 5.33 1.25 -6.54
N PRO A 91 6.07 0.37 -7.25
CA PRO A 91 7.13 -0.40 -6.62
C PRO A 91 8.41 0.41 -6.46
N LEU A 92 9.02 0.28 -5.28
CA LEU A 92 10.34 0.80 -4.98
C LEU A 92 11.30 -0.37 -4.71
N GLU A 93 12.52 -0.24 -5.20
CA GLU A 93 13.60 -1.15 -4.87
C GLU A 93 14.33 -0.65 -3.62
N ILE A 94 14.18 -1.37 -2.51
CA ILE A 94 14.72 -0.97 -1.20
C ILE A 94 16.17 -1.41 -1.06
N MET A 95 16.55 -2.54 -1.64
CA MET A 95 17.87 -3.15 -1.52
C MET A 95 18.73 -3.00 -2.78
N GLY A 96 18.49 -1.98 -3.59
CA GLY A 96 19.20 -1.79 -4.83
C GLY A 96 20.40 -0.83 -4.74
N GLY A 97 21.33 -0.92 -5.72
CA GLY A 97 22.45 -0.02 -5.89
C GLY A 97 22.09 1.24 -6.69
N ARG A 98 23.09 1.79 -7.43
CA ARG A 98 22.91 3.03 -8.23
C ARG A 98 21.78 2.96 -9.25
N ASP A 99 21.57 1.79 -9.87
CA ASP A 99 20.49 1.61 -10.86
C ASP A 99 19.11 1.63 -10.21
N ALA A 100 18.99 1.17 -8.97
CA ALA A 100 17.76 1.28 -8.19
C ALA A 100 17.38 2.73 -7.91
N VAL A 101 18.34 3.59 -7.61
CA VAL A 101 18.10 5.02 -7.40
C VAL A 101 17.45 5.66 -8.65
N ARG A 102 17.94 5.32 -9.83
CA ARG A 102 17.38 5.82 -11.10
C ARG A 102 15.96 5.30 -11.34
N ARG A 103 15.72 3.99 -11.13
CA ARG A 103 14.39 3.39 -11.27
C ARG A 103 13.42 3.95 -10.25
N ASN A 104 13.85 4.09 -9.01
CA ASN A 104 13.02 4.68 -7.95
C ASN A 104 12.66 6.14 -8.24
N ALA A 105 13.55 6.92 -8.83
CA ALA A 105 13.24 8.29 -9.25
C ALA A 105 12.09 8.32 -10.27
N GLY A 106 12.04 7.34 -11.19
CA GLY A 106 10.91 7.16 -12.12
C GLY A 106 9.61 6.83 -11.40
N MET A 107 9.66 5.92 -10.43
CA MET A 107 8.49 5.54 -9.63
C MET A 107 7.98 6.70 -8.75
N LEU A 108 8.86 7.49 -8.18
CA LEU A 108 8.48 8.68 -7.43
C LEU A 108 7.81 9.74 -8.32
N ARG A 109 8.29 9.92 -9.54
CA ARG A 109 7.62 10.79 -10.53
C ARG A 109 6.21 10.29 -10.87
N GLU A 110 6.04 8.98 -11.03
CA GLU A 110 4.74 8.37 -11.25
C GLU A 110 3.79 8.61 -10.06
N ALA A 111 4.28 8.44 -8.84
CA ALA A 111 3.51 8.73 -7.62
C ALA A 111 3.07 10.20 -7.55
N LEU A 112 3.96 11.13 -7.84
CA LEU A 112 3.64 12.56 -7.89
C LEU A 112 2.61 12.89 -8.98
N ALA A 113 2.75 12.31 -10.17
CA ALA A 113 1.79 12.49 -11.24
C ALA A 113 0.40 11.98 -10.85
N HIS A 114 0.34 10.83 -10.16
CA HIS A 114 -0.91 10.27 -9.66
C HIS A 114 -1.62 11.23 -8.68
N VAL A 115 -0.89 11.79 -7.72
CA VAL A 115 -1.44 12.78 -6.78
C VAL A 115 -1.89 14.04 -7.51
N ARG A 116 -1.08 14.56 -8.42
CA ARG A 116 -1.42 15.76 -9.20
C ARG A 116 -2.66 15.58 -10.08
N SER A 117 -2.94 14.35 -10.50
CA SER A 117 -4.17 14.02 -11.24
C SER A 117 -5.40 13.88 -10.35
N GLY A 118 -5.28 14.08 -9.05
CA GLY A 118 -6.37 13.98 -8.08
C GLY A 118 -6.46 12.64 -7.36
N GLY A 119 -5.46 11.77 -7.50
CA GLY A 119 -5.43 10.45 -6.88
C GLY A 119 -4.95 10.44 -5.44
N VAL A 120 -5.12 9.29 -4.79
CA VAL A 120 -4.66 9.04 -3.42
C VAL A 120 -3.34 8.29 -3.44
N LEU A 121 -2.37 8.77 -2.68
CA LEU A 121 -1.10 8.11 -2.45
C LEU A 121 -0.93 7.78 -0.98
N VAL A 122 -0.68 6.51 -0.67
CA VAL A 122 -0.32 6.04 0.67
C VAL A 122 1.18 5.85 0.76
N VAL A 123 1.80 6.42 1.78
CA VAL A 123 3.24 6.40 1.99
C VAL A 123 3.58 6.00 3.42
N PHE A 124 4.55 5.13 3.55
CA PHE A 124 5.19 4.77 4.82
C PHE A 124 6.64 5.28 4.82
N PRO A 125 6.90 6.52 5.28
CA PRO A 125 8.21 7.16 5.07
C PRO A 125 9.39 6.45 5.72
N ALA A 126 9.17 5.70 6.79
CA ALA A 126 10.21 4.91 7.45
C ALA A 126 10.72 3.75 6.59
N GLY A 127 9.95 3.30 5.59
CA GLY A 127 10.31 2.23 4.64
C GLY A 127 10.53 0.85 5.25
N ALA A 128 10.72 0.76 6.55
CA ALA A 128 10.96 -0.46 7.32
C ALA A 128 10.45 -0.30 8.76
N VAL A 129 10.39 -1.41 9.48
CA VAL A 129 10.07 -1.40 10.91
C VAL A 129 11.07 -0.52 11.66
N VAL A 130 10.55 0.46 12.39
CA VAL A 130 11.39 1.35 13.18
C VAL A 130 11.95 0.59 14.39
N HIS A 131 13.22 0.30 14.37
CA HIS A 131 13.94 -0.18 15.54
C HIS A 131 14.35 1.02 16.40
N TRP A 132 13.77 1.14 17.58
CA TRP A 132 14.25 2.07 18.56
C TRP A 132 15.62 1.59 19.05
N GLN A 133 16.66 2.24 18.59
CA GLN A 133 17.97 2.12 19.23
C GLN A 133 18.08 3.17 20.32
N TRP A 134 17.97 2.72 21.55
CA TRP A 134 18.40 3.50 22.72
C TRP A 134 19.93 3.44 22.76
N SER A 135 20.54 4.49 22.35
CA SER A 135 21.98 4.68 22.60
C SER A 135 22.19 5.38 23.92
#